data_3c3aa3f48ff2655c4c69f5a90cd2548c
#
_entry.id   3c3aa3f48ff2655c4c69f5a90cd2548c
#
_cell.length_a   1.000
_cell.length_b   1.000
_cell.length_c   1.000
_cell.angle_alpha   90.00
_cell.angle_beta   90.00
_cell.angle_gamma   90.00
#
_symmetry.space_group_name_H-M   'P 1'
#
loop_
_entity.id
_entity.type
_entity.pdbx_description
1 polymer ?
#
loop_
_entity_poly.entity_id
_entity_poly.type
_entity_poly.pdbx_seq_one_letter_code
_entity_poly.pdbx_strand_id
1 'polypeptide(L)'
;MSFNIDSTYTVYAFAAVSAILFGEGVYLLFFSAASYRNRINRRLSMLSDTVDRQGILVQLRRERGLTTAGDFRLPMLSLNRLIVQSGVSIGLTRIAIFAAVAAVATFAALVVVRGSLVEGLLGALFSGLFLPYFSLRVLRGRRQKKFGAQFPDAIDIIVRSLRAGHPVPIAVNMVAREMADPIGSEFGLVADEITYGADLEGAMRNLYSRVGQDDLPLFVTAVAIQGSTGGNLGEILENLSSVIRQRFKMRRKVRALAAEGRASALILSSLPILMFGVVQVVAPDFYGSVWKFDLTKYVLACAIGWMLVGNLAMYKLVNFKI
;
A
#
# COMPACT_ATOMS: atom_id res chain seq x y z
N MET A 1 14.03 41.48 -9.37
CA MET A 1 13.22 40.93 -8.26
C MET A 1 14.11 39.94 -7.55
N SER A 2 14.81 40.37 -6.48
CA SER A 2 15.67 39.52 -5.67
C SER A 2 14.77 38.70 -4.74
N PHE A 3 14.71 37.40 -4.97
CA PHE A 3 14.15 36.44 -4.01
C PHE A 3 15.11 36.38 -2.81
N ASN A 4 14.93 37.27 -1.87
CA ASN A 4 15.56 37.17 -0.56
C ASN A 4 14.70 36.20 0.25
N ILE A 5 15.00 34.90 0.11
CA ILE A 5 14.41 33.90 0.97
C ILE A 5 15.21 34.00 2.28
N ASP A 6 14.65 34.75 3.25
CA ASP A 6 15.21 34.82 4.59
C ASP A 6 15.45 33.39 5.10
N SER A 7 16.67 33.11 5.50
CA SER A 7 17.12 31.78 6.00
C SER A 7 16.22 31.24 7.10
N THR A 8 15.52 32.10 7.81
CA THR A 8 14.56 31.81 8.86
C THR A 8 13.33 31.03 8.34
N TYR A 9 12.84 31.39 7.14
CA TYR A 9 11.66 30.70 6.56
C TYR A 9 11.97 29.30 6.03
N THR A 10 13.19 29.09 5.54
CA THR A 10 13.65 27.76 5.14
C THR A 10 13.79 26.81 6.33
N VAL A 11 14.27 27.32 7.48
CA VAL A 11 14.38 26.55 8.73
C VAL A 11 12.99 26.15 9.25
N TYR A 12 12.01 27.06 9.23
CA TYR A 12 10.64 26.76 9.64
C TYR A 12 9.93 25.78 8.70
N ALA A 13 10.16 25.88 7.39
CA ALA A 13 9.63 24.91 6.43
C ALA A 13 10.21 23.52 6.65
N PHE A 14 11.53 23.41 6.87
CA PHE A 14 12.17 22.14 7.22
C PHE A 14 11.70 21.60 8.58
N ALA A 15 11.51 22.43 9.59
CA ALA A 15 10.99 22.02 10.88
C ALA A 15 9.54 21.49 10.78
N ALA A 16 8.68 22.14 9.99
CA ALA A 16 7.32 21.70 9.76
C ALA A 16 7.26 20.36 9.01
N VAL A 17 8.05 20.21 7.94
CA VAL A 17 8.15 18.94 7.20
C VAL A 17 8.72 17.82 8.08
N SER A 18 9.73 18.14 8.89
CA SER A 18 10.33 17.18 9.84
C SER A 18 9.33 16.75 10.92
N ALA A 19 8.52 17.67 11.46
CA ALA A 19 7.48 17.37 12.45
C ALA A 19 6.38 16.49 11.85
N ILE A 20 5.98 16.72 10.59
CA ILE A 20 5.00 15.89 9.88
C ILE A 20 5.57 14.49 9.62
N LEU A 21 6.81 14.38 9.13
CA LEU A 21 7.47 13.10 8.89
C LEU A 21 7.74 12.33 10.20
N PHE A 22 8.08 13.04 11.28
CA PHE A 22 8.26 12.45 12.60
C PHE A 22 6.92 11.93 13.17
N GLY A 23 5.84 12.72 13.05
CA GLY A 23 4.49 12.29 13.43
C GLY A 23 4.03 11.05 12.65
N GLU A 24 4.33 11.00 11.35
CA GLU A 24 4.04 9.84 10.49
C GLU A 24 4.90 8.62 10.86
N GLY A 25 6.18 8.83 11.18
CA GLY A 25 7.10 7.79 11.64
C GLY A 25 6.69 7.20 12.99
N VAL A 26 6.36 8.02 13.96
CA VAL A 26 5.87 7.62 15.29
C VAL A 26 4.52 6.89 15.16
N TYR A 27 3.60 7.39 14.33
CA TYR A 27 2.35 6.73 14.05
C TYR A 27 2.55 5.33 13.45
N LEU A 28 3.43 5.17 12.46
CA LEU A 28 3.72 3.88 11.83
C LEU A 28 4.40 2.91 12.81
N LEU A 29 5.29 3.37 13.68
CA LEU A 29 5.99 2.54 14.66
C LEU A 29 5.07 2.09 15.80
N PHE A 30 4.28 2.99 16.38
CA PHE A 30 3.39 2.66 17.50
C PHE A 30 2.18 1.83 17.07
N PHE A 31 1.63 2.07 15.88
CA PHE A 31 0.42 1.38 15.41
C PHE A 31 0.68 0.00 14.81
N SER A 32 1.83 -0.26 14.22
CA SER A 32 2.16 -1.59 13.71
C SER A 32 2.35 -2.61 14.83
N ALA A 33 2.90 -2.18 15.96
CA ALA A 33 3.18 -3.06 17.11
C ALA A 33 1.94 -3.39 17.97
N ALA A 34 1.02 -2.43 18.15
CA ALA A 34 -0.17 -2.61 18.99
C ALA A 34 -1.25 -3.52 18.36
N SER A 35 -1.31 -3.59 17.03
CA SER A 35 -2.31 -4.38 16.31
C SER A 35 -2.12 -5.89 16.44
N TYR A 36 -0.88 -6.36 16.59
CA TYR A 36 -0.56 -7.79 16.66
C TYR A 36 -0.98 -8.42 17.99
N ARG A 37 -0.77 -7.74 19.10
CA ARG A 37 -0.97 -8.28 20.46
C ARG A 37 -2.45 -8.42 20.86
N ASN A 38 -3.31 -7.54 20.36
CA ASN A 38 -4.74 -7.56 20.70
C ASN A 38 -5.56 -8.64 19.95
N ARG A 39 -5.06 -9.17 18.82
CA ARG A 39 -5.78 -10.18 18.04
C ARG A 39 -5.70 -11.58 18.67
N ILE A 40 -4.58 -11.93 19.28
CA ILE A 40 -4.37 -13.26 19.90
C ILE A 40 -5.18 -13.38 21.19
N ASN A 41 -5.16 -12.38 22.06
CA ASN A 41 -5.89 -12.40 23.32
C ASN A 41 -7.41 -12.41 23.14
N ARG A 42 -7.93 -11.78 22.10
CA ARG A 42 -9.37 -11.70 21.82
C ARG A 42 -9.95 -12.98 21.22
N ARG A 43 -9.18 -13.73 20.42
CA ARG A 43 -9.57 -15.06 19.94
C ARG A 43 -9.73 -16.06 21.09
N LEU A 44 -8.86 -16.01 22.08
CA LEU A 44 -8.90 -16.89 23.25
C LEU A 44 -10.11 -16.60 24.15
N SER A 45 -10.52 -15.33 24.28
CA SER A 45 -11.69 -14.95 25.08
C SER A 45 -13.03 -15.29 24.40
N MET A 46 -13.09 -15.30 23.07
CA MET A 46 -14.32 -15.67 22.33
C MET A 46 -14.57 -17.18 22.26
N LEU A 47 -13.52 -17.99 22.43
CA LEU A 47 -13.63 -19.45 22.46
C LEU A 47 -14.21 -19.97 23.79
N SER A 48 -14.28 -19.14 24.83
CA SER A 48 -14.80 -19.52 26.15
C SER A 48 -16.29 -19.28 26.32
N ASP A 49 -16.96 -18.49 25.47
CA ASP A 49 -18.39 -18.22 25.56
C ASP A 49 -19.18 -19.02 24.52
N THR A 50 -19.87 -20.02 25.00
CA THR A 50 -20.74 -20.96 24.25
C THR A 50 -22.13 -20.36 23.96
N VAL A 51 -22.24 -19.16 23.38
CA VAL A 51 -23.56 -18.57 23.09
C VAL A 51 -23.61 -17.98 21.69
N ASP A 52 -24.60 -18.47 20.91
CA ASP A 52 -25.13 -17.94 19.65
C ASP A 52 -24.15 -17.74 18.48
N ARG A 53 -24.06 -18.79 17.66
CA ARG A 53 -23.21 -18.84 16.43
C ARG A 53 -23.51 -17.70 15.46
N GLN A 54 -24.76 -17.30 15.29
CA GLN A 54 -25.13 -16.20 14.39
C GLN A 54 -24.79 -14.83 14.98
N GLY A 55 -24.90 -14.66 16.27
CA GLY A 55 -24.51 -13.43 16.98
C GLY A 55 -23.02 -13.15 16.85
N ILE A 56 -22.18 -14.19 16.93
CA ILE A 56 -20.72 -14.06 16.78
C ILE A 56 -20.33 -13.64 15.36
N LEU A 57 -20.97 -14.21 14.33
CA LEU A 57 -20.74 -13.78 12.93
C LEU A 57 -21.08 -12.33 12.70
N VAL A 58 -22.22 -11.88 13.22
CA VAL A 58 -22.66 -10.49 13.13
C VAL A 58 -21.69 -9.57 13.86
N GLN A 59 -21.19 -9.97 15.01
CA GLN A 59 -20.22 -9.21 15.80
C GLN A 59 -18.86 -9.11 15.10
N LEU A 60 -18.34 -10.22 14.55
CA LEU A 60 -17.10 -10.24 13.76
C LEU A 60 -17.18 -9.36 12.50
N ARG A 61 -18.32 -9.35 11.82
CA ARG A 61 -18.59 -8.48 10.68
C ARG A 61 -18.66 -7.02 11.12
N ARG A 62 -19.34 -6.74 12.23
CA ARG A 62 -19.52 -5.39 12.79
C ARG A 62 -18.20 -4.77 13.24
N GLU A 63 -17.32 -5.54 13.87
CA GLU A 63 -15.98 -5.09 14.30
C GLU A 63 -15.08 -4.69 13.12
N ARG A 64 -15.36 -5.21 11.93
CA ARG A 64 -14.66 -4.89 10.69
C ARG A 64 -15.35 -3.81 9.84
N GLY A 65 -16.39 -3.16 10.37
CA GLY A 65 -17.11 -2.09 9.66
C GLY A 65 -18.04 -2.59 8.56
N LEU A 66 -18.38 -3.88 8.55
CA LEU A 66 -19.38 -4.47 7.67
C LEU A 66 -20.77 -4.43 8.32
N THR A 67 -21.82 -4.38 7.49
CA THR A 67 -23.20 -4.55 7.94
C THR A 67 -23.46 -6.02 8.27
N THR A 68 -24.61 -6.31 8.89
CA THR A 68 -25.08 -7.69 9.15
C THR A 68 -25.18 -8.54 7.88
N ALA A 69 -25.44 -7.91 6.73
CA ALA A 69 -25.49 -8.56 5.41
C ALA A 69 -24.10 -8.72 4.76
N GLY A 70 -23.03 -8.19 5.36
CA GLY A 70 -21.67 -8.25 4.80
C GLY A 70 -21.30 -7.06 3.93
N ASP A 71 -22.19 -6.07 3.76
CA ASP A 71 -21.96 -4.86 2.96
C ASP A 71 -21.26 -3.75 3.76
N PHE A 72 -20.72 -2.77 3.05
CA PHE A 72 -19.98 -1.65 3.66
C PHE A 72 -20.93 -0.55 4.17
N ARG A 73 -20.68 -0.04 5.38
CA ARG A 73 -21.54 0.95 6.06
C ARG A 73 -21.51 2.38 5.52
N LEU A 74 -20.49 2.75 4.73
CA LEU A 74 -20.31 4.12 4.29
C LEU A 74 -20.85 4.35 2.88
N PRO A 75 -21.48 5.51 2.60
CA PRO A 75 -21.93 5.87 1.26
C PRO A 75 -20.78 5.98 0.24
N MET A 76 -19.53 6.17 0.69
CA MET A 76 -18.33 6.09 -0.14
C MET A 76 -17.75 4.68 -0.12
N LEU A 77 -18.30 3.78 -0.94
CA LEU A 77 -17.86 2.39 -1.11
C LEU A 77 -16.35 2.23 -1.35
N SER A 78 -15.74 3.17 -2.08
CA SER A 78 -14.30 3.15 -2.38
C SER A 78 -13.42 3.39 -1.15
N LEU A 79 -13.80 4.30 -0.26
CA LEU A 79 -13.04 4.64 0.94
C LEU A 79 -13.12 3.51 1.97
N ASN A 80 -14.30 2.91 2.12
CA ASN A 80 -14.51 1.80 3.03
C ASN A 80 -13.74 0.55 2.59
N ARG A 81 -13.72 0.25 1.29
CA ARG A 81 -12.84 -0.80 0.73
C ARG A 81 -11.38 -0.54 1.03
N LEU A 82 -10.90 0.71 0.91
CA LEU A 82 -9.53 1.07 1.25
C LEU A 82 -9.20 0.80 2.72
N ILE A 83 -10.09 1.16 3.63
CA ILE A 83 -9.92 0.94 5.07
C ILE A 83 -9.85 -0.56 5.39
N VAL A 84 -10.80 -1.35 4.89
CA VAL A 84 -10.83 -2.80 5.12
C VAL A 84 -9.61 -3.48 4.52
N GLN A 85 -9.25 -3.14 3.28
CA GLN A 85 -8.13 -3.75 2.57
C GLN A 85 -6.76 -3.30 3.09
N SER A 86 -6.67 -2.14 3.76
CA SER A 86 -5.44 -1.72 4.46
C SER A 86 -5.14 -2.60 5.68
N GLY A 87 -6.15 -3.30 6.21
CA GLY A 87 -6.03 -4.16 7.39
C GLY A 87 -5.85 -3.39 8.69
N VAL A 88 -6.06 -2.10 8.64
CA VAL A 88 -5.98 -1.22 9.80
C VAL A 88 -7.27 -1.39 10.61
N SER A 89 -7.15 -1.97 11.80
CA SER A 89 -8.27 -2.14 12.75
C SER A 89 -8.59 -0.85 13.52
N ILE A 90 -8.28 0.30 12.92
CA ILE A 90 -8.44 1.61 13.54
C ILE A 90 -9.85 2.10 13.20
N GLY A 91 -10.64 2.41 14.24
CA GLY A 91 -11.94 3.03 14.05
C GLY A 91 -11.84 4.34 13.26
N LEU A 92 -12.88 4.66 12.51
CA LEU A 92 -13.00 5.89 11.70
C LEU A 92 -12.61 7.15 12.50
N THR A 93 -12.90 7.16 13.79
CA THR A 93 -12.60 8.26 14.72
C THR A 93 -11.11 8.58 14.79
N ARG A 94 -10.23 7.56 14.80
CA ARG A 94 -8.78 7.80 14.87
C ARG A 94 -8.20 8.29 13.54
N ILE A 95 -8.75 7.82 12.42
CA ILE A 95 -8.38 8.34 11.09
C ILE A 95 -8.81 9.82 10.98
N ALA A 96 -10.00 10.17 11.49
CA ALA A 96 -10.47 11.54 11.52
C ALA A 96 -9.61 12.44 12.44
N ILE A 97 -9.21 11.94 13.62
CA ILE A 97 -8.28 12.66 14.51
C ILE A 97 -6.93 12.90 13.81
N PHE A 98 -6.38 11.89 13.15
CA PHE A 98 -5.13 12.04 12.39
C PHE A 98 -5.27 13.07 11.27
N ALA A 99 -6.36 13.03 10.51
CA ALA A 99 -6.66 14.01 9.48
C ALA A 99 -6.78 15.43 10.04
N ALA A 100 -7.46 15.60 11.19
CA ALA A 100 -7.61 16.88 11.85
C ALA A 100 -6.27 17.44 12.35
N VAL A 101 -5.44 16.60 12.99
CA VAL A 101 -4.11 16.99 13.46
C VAL A 101 -3.21 17.40 12.30
N ALA A 102 -3.21 16.64 11.19
CA ALA A 102 -2.45 16.98 10.00
C ALA A 102 -2.93 18.31 9.38
N ALA A 103 -4.23 18.54 9.31
CA ALA A 103 -4.81 19.78 8.80
C ALA A 103 -4.42 20.99 9.66
N VAL A 104 -4.54 20.87 10.99
CA VAL A 104 -4.16 21.94 11.92
C VAL A 104 -2.67 22.25 11.87
N ALA A 105 -1.82 21.22 11.82
CA ALA A 105 -0.37 21.39 11.71
C ALA A 105 0.03 22.12 10.42
N THR A 106 -0.58 21.73 9.29
CA THR A 106 -0.33 22.35 7.98
C THR A 106 -0.86 23.79 7.94
N PHE A 107 -2.03 24.05 8.52
CA PHE A 107 -2.60 25.39 8.65
C PHE A 107 -1.65 26.32 9.42
N ALA A 108 -1.27 25.89 10.63
CA ALA A 108 -0.36 26.66 11.48
C ALA A 108 0.97 26.95 10.77
N ALA A 109 1.57 25.95 10.14
CA ALA A 109 2.82 26.10 9.41
C ALA A 109 2.71 27.11 8.27
N LEU A 110 1.68 27.04 7.45
CA LEU A 110 1.49 27.93 6.30
C LEU A 110 1.15 29.36 6.72
N VAL A 111 0.33 29.54 7.76
CA VAL A 111 0.01 30.87 8.29
C VAL A 111 1.26 31.55 8.87
N VAL A 112 2.10 30.80 9.59
CA VAL A 112 3.35 31.34 10.17
C VAL A 112 4.36 31.68 9.06
N VAL A 113 4.50 30.85 8.01
CA VAL A 113 5.49 31.05 6.94
C VAL A 113 5.06 32.09 5.91
N ARG A 114 3.78 32.10 5.54
CA ARG A 114 3.26 32.93 4.43
C ARG A 114 2.44 34.13 4.90
N GLY A 115 1.97 34.15 6.15
CA GLY A 115 1.10 35.20 6.68
C GLY A 115 -0.30 35.25 6.04
N SER A 116 -0.65 34.29 5.17
CA SER A 116 -1.90 34.24 4.40
C SER A 116 -2.84 33.18 4.97
N LEU A 117 -3.99 33.62 5.51
CA LEU A 117 -5.03 32.73 6.02
C LEU A 117 -5.64 31.85 4.92
N VAL A 118 -5.72 32.35 3.68
CA VAL A 118 -6.32 31.61 2.55
C VAL A 118 -5.43 30.45 2.13
N GLU A 119 -4.11 30.67 2.01
CA GLU A 119 -3.15 29.61 1.68
C GLU A 119 -3.09 28.56 2.79
N GLY A 120 -3.15 29.01 4.06
CA GLY A 120 -3.23 28.10 5.21
C GLY A 120 -4.45 27.20 5.16
N LEU A 121 -5.62 27.75 4.83
CA LEU A 121 -6.89 27.01 4.78
C LEU A 121 -6.92 26.02 3.61
N LEU A 122 -6.42 26.40 2.44
CA LEU A 122 -6.28 25.51 1.28
C LEU A 122 -5.29 24.36 1.58
N GLY A 123 -4.15 24.65 2.20
CA GLY A 123 -3.17 23.66 2.60
C GLY A 123 -3.71 22.68 3.65
N ALA A 124 -4.45 23.17 4.64
CA ALA A 124 -5.11 22.35 5.65
C ALA A 124 -6.15 21.40 5.05
N LEU A 125 -6.99 21.91 4.14
CA LEU A 125 -7.98 21.09 3.45
C LEU A 125 -7.32 20.01 2.58
N PHE A 126 -6.27 20.38 1.85
CA PHE A 126 -5.54 19.43 1.03
C PHE A 126 -4.85 18.35 1.87
N SER A 127 -4.12 18.73 2.93
CA SER A 127 -3.39 17.77 3.79
C SER A 127 -4.34 16.87 4.57
N GLY A 128 -5.42 17.42 5.11
CA GLY A 128 -6.43 16.67 5.87
C GLY A 128 -7.15 15.60 5.04
N LEU A 129 -7.33 15.82 3.74
CA LEU A 129 -7.93 14.83 2.83
C LEU A 129 -6.91 13.90 2.18
N PHE A 130 -5.79 14.45 1.72
CA PHE A 130 -4.81 13.71 0.92
C PHE A 130 -3.92 12.78 1.76
N LEU A 131 -3.44 13.23 2.93
CA LEU A 131 -2.54 12.44 3.78
C LEU A 131 -3.18 11.12 4.28
N PRO A 132 -4.38 11.10 4.87
CA PRO A 132 -4.99 9.86 5.32
C PRO A 132 -5.35 8.94 4.14
N TYR A 133 -5.80 9.49 3.02
CA TYR A 133 -6.08 8.70 1.82
C TYR A 133 -4.81 8.03 1.27
N PHE A 134 -3.72 8.79 1.15
CA PHE A 134 -2.45 8.28 0.66
C PHE A 134 -1.83 7.25 1.60
N SER A 135 -1.85 7.49 2.92
CA SER A 135 -1.35 6.54 3.92
C SER A 135 -2.11 5.20 3.88
N LEU A 136 -3.45 5.23 3.80
CA LEU A 136 -4.26 4.03 3.64
C LEU A 136 -3.95 3.28 2.35
N ARG A 137 -3.74 4.00 1.24
CA ARG A 137 -3.38 3.40 -0.05
C ARG A 137 -2.02 2.71 -0.02
N VAL A 138 -1.03 3.30 0.66
CA VAL A 138 0.29 2.71 0.85
C VAL A 138 0.21 1.46 1.74
N LEU A 139 -0.50 1.53 2.86
CA LEU A 139 -0.71 0.40 3.77
C LEU A 139 -1.42 -0.76 3.08
N ARG A 140 -2.50 -0.48 2.33
CA ARG A 140 -3.18 -1.47 1.48
C ARG A 140 -2.20 -2.13 0.52
N GLY A 141 -1.42 -1.34 -0.22
CA GLY A 141 -0.46 -1.86 -1.18
C GLY A 141 0.62 -2.75 -0.54
N ARG A 142 1.12 -2.36 0.64
CA ARG A 142 2.09 -3.16 1.42
C ARG A 142 1.47 -4.49 1.88
N ARG A 143 0.24 -4.45 2.39
CA ARG A 143 -0.49 -5.64 2.84
C ARG A 143 -0.80 -6.60 1.69
N GLN A 144 -1.30 -6.09 0.56
CA GLN A 144 -1.56 -6.88 -0.64
C GLN A 144 -0.30 -7.52 -1.21
N LYS A 145 0.83 -6.80 -1.23
CA LYS A 145 2.13 -7.34 -1.64
C LYS A 145 2.60 -8.47 -0.71
N LYS A 146 2.45 -8.29 0.60
CA LYS A 146 2.81 -9.31 1.58
C LYS A 146 1.92 -10.54 1.47
N PHE A 147 0.60 -10.35 1.31
CA PHE A 147 -0.36 -11.43 1.06
C PHE A 147 0.01 -12.20 -0.22
N GLY A 148 0.20 -11.50 -1.34
CA GLY A 148 0.55 -12.13 -2.61
C GLY A 148 1.85 -12.93 -2.54
N ALA A 149 2.87 -12.44 -1.81
CA ALA A 149 4.12 -13.16 -1.64
C ALA A 149 3.98 -14.49 -0.87
N GLN A 150 3.05 -14.55 0.08
CA GLN A 150 2.75 -15.74 0.89
C GLN A 150 1.73 -16.66 0.21
N PHE A 151 0.94 -16.15 -0.73
CA PHE A 151 -0.23 -16.82 -1.28
C PHE A 151 0.08 -18.17 -1.97
N PRO A 152 1.15 -18.33 -2.77
CA PRO A 152 1.51 -19.63 -3.32
C PRO A 152 1.76 -20.70 -2.24
N ASP A 153 2.40 -20.33 -1.13
CA ASP A 153 2.69 -21.25 -0.05
C ASP A 153 1.40 -21.70 0.67
N ALA A 154 0.44 -20.78 0.80
CA ALA A 154 -0.89 -21.11 1.33
C ALA A 154 -1.63 -22.07 0.41
N ILE A 155 -1.58 -21.88 -0.92
CA ILE A 155 -2.16 -22.81 -1.89
C ILE A 155 -1.50 -24.18 -1.77
N ASP A 156 -0.18 -24.28 -1.61
CA ASP A 156 0.52 -25.54 -1.47
C ASP A 156 0.11 -26.31 -0.20
N ILE A 157 -0.18 -25.61 0.91
CA ILE A 157 -0.74 -26.22 2.12
C ILE A 157 -2.11 -26.84 1.81
N ILE A 158 -2.97 -26.08 1.10
CA ILE A 158 -4.30 -26.57 0.68
C ILE A 158 -4.15 -27.80 -0.21
N VAL A 159 -3.30 -27.76 -1.21
CA VAL A 159 -3.05 -28.90 -2.14
C VAL A 159 -2.60 -30.14 -1.38
N ARG A 160 -1.64 -30.00 -0.47
CA ARG A 160 -1.17 -31.12 0.35
C ARG A 160 -2.29 -31.73 1.20
N SER A 161 -3.11 -30.88 1.81
CA SER A 161 -4.26 -31.31 2.61
C SER A 161 -5.30 -32.05 1.77
N LEU A 162 -5.64 -31.53 0.59
CA LEU A 162 -6.57 -32.17 -0.35
C LEU A 162 -6.05 -33.52 -0.85
N ARG A 163 -4.75 -33.63 -1.16
CA ARG A 163 -4.10 -34.87 -1.56
C ARG A 163 -4.09 -35.92 -0.43
N ALA A 164 -4.07 -35.47 0.83
CA ALA A 164 -4.23 -36.36 2.00
C ALA A 164 -5.70 -36.77 2.24
N GLY A 165 -6.63 -36.34 1.38
CA GLY A 165 -8.06 -36.71 1.48
C GLY A 165 -8.87 -35.80 2.42
N HIS A 166 -8.30 -34.72 2.92
CA HIS A 166 -9.04 -33.79 3.76
C HIS A 166 -9.98 -32.91 2.93
N PRO A 167 -11.19 -32.60 3.42
CA PRO A 167 -12.10 -31.67 2.77
C PRO A 167 -11.56 -30.22 2.80
N VAL A 168 -12.01 -29.37 1.85
CA VAL A 168 -11.57 -27.99 1.69
C VAL A 168 -11.63 -27.16 2.99
N PRO A 169 -12.69 -27.25 3.82
CA PRO A 169 -12.74 -26.49 5.07
C PRO A 169 -11.61 -26.82 6.04
N ILE A 170 -11.18 -28.08 6.10
CA ILE A 170 -10.04 -28.50 6.94
C ILE A 170 -8.74 -27.93 6.36
N ALA A 171 -8.55 -28.01 5.04
CA ALA A 171 -7.40 -27.45 4.37
C ALA A 171 -7.26 -25.93 4.61
N VAL A 172 -8.37 -25.18 4.55
CA VAL A 172 -8.44 -23.76 4.89
C VAL A 172 -8.03 -23.48 6.33
N ASN A 173 -8.49 -24.31 7.27
CA ASN A 173 -8.13 -24.17 8.68
C ASN A 173 -6.63 -24.46 8.93
N MET A 174 -6.01 -25.39 8.19
CA MET A 174 -4.56 -25.61 8.25
C MET A 174 -3.78 -24.37 7.83
N VAL A 175 -4.16 -23.71 6.73
CA VAL A 175 -3.55 -22.43 6.32
C VAL A 175 -3.67 -21.38 7.42
N ALA A 176 -4.83 -21.29 8.07
CA ALA A 176 -5.08 -20.34 9.15
C ALA A 176 -4.15 -20.54 10.35
N ARG A 177 -3.75 -21.78 10.62
CA ARG A 177 -2.87 -22.14 11.75
C ARG A 177 -1.39 -22.07 11.42
N GLU A 178 -1.00 -22.44 10.21
CA GLU A 178 0.40 -22.59 9.81
C GLU A 178 0.99 -21.28 9.26
N MET A 179 0.15 -20.40 8.66
CA MET A 179 0.64 -19.22 7.98
C MET A 179 0.64 -17.97 8.86
N ALA A 180 1.67 -17.15 8.69
CA ALA A 180 1.75 -15.86 9.35
C ALA A 180 0.79 -14.82 8.71
N ASP A 181 0.50 -13.74 9.44
CA ASP A 181 -0.28 -12.60 8.92
C ASP A 181 0.38 -12.00 7.67
N PRO A 182 -0.42 -11.58 6.68
CA PRO A 182 -1.89 -11.44 6.66
C PRO A 182 -2.66 -12.69 6.23
N ILE A 183 -2.03 -13.75 5.71
CA ILE A 183 -2.73 -14.96 5.23
C ILE A 183 -3.41 -15.70 6.37
N GLY A 184 -2.68 -16.01 7.44
CA GLY A 184 -3.23 -16.77 8.55
C GLY A 184 -4.49 -16.16 9.14
N SER A 185 -4.50 -14.83 9.35
CA SER A 185 -5.66 -14.14 9.89
C SER A 185 -6.85 -14.10 8.91
N GLU A 186 -6.61 -13.92 7.61
CA GLU A 186 -7.70 -13.86 6.63
C GLU A 186 -8.31 -15.25 6.34
N PHE A 187 -7.47 -16.29 6.23
CA PHE A 187 -7.95 -17.66 6.10
C PHE A 187 -8.60 -18.16 7.40
N GLY A 188 -8.16 -17.66 8.57
CA GLY A 188 -8.83 -17.90 9.82
C GLY A 188 -10.26 -17.37 9.85
N LEU A 189 -10.49 -16.17 9.30
CA LEU A 189 -11.86 -15.64 9.15
C LEU A 189 -12.70 -16.47 8.19
N VAL A 190 -12.11 -16.97 7.09
CA VAL A 190 -12.81 -17.90 6.20
C VAL A 190 -13.20 -19.19 6.92
N ALA A 191 -12.29 -19.78 7.69
CA ALA A 191 -12.57 -20.97 8.49
C ALA A 191 -13.67 -20.72 9.51
N ASP A 192 -13.64 -19.56 10.19
CA ASP A 192 -14.68 -19.16 11.13
C ASP A 192 -16.05 -18.99 10.40
N GLU A 193 -16.08 -18.26 9.25
CA GLU A 193 -17.31 -18.08 8.47
C GLU A 193 -17.93 -19.43 8.07
N ILE A 194 -17.13 -20.38 7.58
CA ILE A 194 -17.60 -21.72 7.22
C ILE A 194 -18.10 -22.49 8.45
N THR A 195 -17.38 -22.44 9.56
CA THR A 195 -17.76 -23.11 10.81
C THR A 195 -19.09 -22.59 11.33
N TYR A 196 -19.39 -21.31 11.13
CA TYR A 196 -20.64 -20.69 11.55
C TYR A 196 -21.76 -20.76 10.49
N GLY A 197 -21.57 -21.57 9.44
CA GLY A 197 -22.63 -21.91 8.48
C GLY A 197 -22.67 -21.08 7.21
N ALA A 198 -21.63 -20.27 6.92
CA ALA A 198 -21.50 -19.67 5.61
C ALA A 198 -21.12 -20.75 4.57
N ASP A 199 -21.62 -20.63 3.36
CA ASP A 199 -21.18 -21.46 2.25
C ASP A 199 -19.71 -21.14 1.86
N LEU A 200 -19.01 -22.14 1.35
CA LEU A 200 -17.60 -22.01 0.97
C LEU A 200 -17.36 -20.90 -0.05
N GLU A 201 -18.22 -20.80 -1.07
CA GLU A 201 -18.10 -19.81 -2.12
C GLU A 201 -18.26 -18.38 -1.55
N GLY A 202 -19.30 -18.16 -0.73
CA GLY A 202 -19.55 -16.87 -0.08
C GLY A 202 -18.39 -16.45 0.83
N ALA A 203 -17.85 -17.38 1.63
CA ALA A 203 -16.69 -17.13 2.49
C ALA A 203 -15.44 -16.76 1.68
N MET A 204 -15.20 -17.41 0.54
CA MET A 204 -14.09 -17.09 -0.36
C MET A 204 -14.28 -15.74 -1.08
N ARG A 205 -15.51 -15.39 -1.50
CA ARG A 205 -15.83 -14.06 -2.04
C ARG A 205 -15.61 -12.96 -1.00
N ASN A 206 -15.96 -13.21 0.25
CA ASN A 206 -15.69 -12.30 1.36
C ASN A 206 -14.18 -12.10 1.57
N LEU A 207 -13.38 -13.16 1.50
CA LEU A 207 -11.92 -13.09 1.50
C LEU A 207 -11.41 -12.13 0.42
N TYR A 208 -11.87 -12.30 -0.82
CA TYR A 208 -11.47 -11.41 -1.91
C TYR A 208 -11.85 -9.95 -1.65
N SER A 209 -13.05 -9.69 -1.17
CA SER A 209 -13.50 -8.32 -0.88
C SER A 209 -12.65 -7.64 0.22
N ARG A 210 -12.22 -8.41 1.23
CA ARG A 210 -11.40 -7.92 2.34
C ARG A 210 -9.94 -7.69 1.97
N VAL A 211 -9.37 -8.52 1.11
CA VAL A 211 -7.94 -8.46 0.73
C VAL A 211 -7.74 -7.65 -0.54
N GLY A 212 -8.53 -7.93 -1.59
CA GLY A 212 -8.46 -7.26 -2.88
C GLY A 212 -7.13 -7.47 -3.61
N GLN A 213 -6.52 -8.66 -3.48
CA GLN A 213 -5.29 -9.02 -4.17
C GLN A 213 -5.62 -9.61 -5.56
N ASP A 214 -4.79 -9.29 -6.57
CA ASP A 214 -5.09 -9.53 -7.99
C ASP A 214 -5.22 -11.02 -8.38
N ASP A 215 -4.54 -11.93 -7.69
CA ASP A 215 -4.55 -13.37 -8.00
C ASP A 215 -5.67 -14.12 -7.27
N LEU A 216 -6.31 -13.50 -6.24
CA LEU A 216 -7.41 -14.11 -5.49
C LEU A 216 -8.65 -14.47 -6.32
N PRO A 217 -9.10 -13.68 -7.30
CA PRO A 217 -10.28 -14.04 -8.10
C PRO A 217 -10.15 -15.40 -8.77
N LEU A 218 -8.97 -15.73 -9.30
CA LEU A 218 -8.73 -17.04 -9.94
C LEU A 218 -8.85 -18.19 -8.93
N PHE A 219 -8.30 -18.01 -7.73
CA PHE A 219 -8.42 -18.98 -6.66
C PHE A 219 -9.87 -19.17 -6.20
N VAL A 220 -10.60 -18.06 -5.97
CA VAL A 220 -12.00 -18.08 -5.56
C VAL A 220 -12.85 -18.80 -6.60
N THR A 221 -12.64 -18.51 -7.89
CA THR A 221 -13.37 -19.16 -8.98
C THR A 221 -13.05 -20.66 -9.07
N ALA A 222 -11.76 -21.04 -8.93
CA ALA A 222 -11.37 -22.43 -8.93
C ALA A 222 -12.04 -23.22 -7.79
N VAL A 223 -12.03 -22.66 -6.57
CA VAL A 223 -12.67 -23.29 -5.41
C VAL A 223 -14.18 -23.33 -5.55
N ALA A 224 -14.82 -22.29 -6.09
CA ALA A 224 -16.28 -22.24 -6.28
C ALA A 224 -16.75 -23.32 -7.28
N ILE A 225 -16.05 -23.48 -8.42
CA ILE A 225 -16.42 -24.45 -9.45
C ILE A 225 -16.13 -25.87 -8.97
N GLN A 226 -14.92 -26.14 -8.48
CA GLN A 226 -14.49 -27.50 -8.17
C GLN A 226 -14.91 -27.96 -6.78
N GLY A 227 -15.14 -27.05 -5.86
CA GLY A 227 -15.64 -27.37 -4.51
C GLY A 227 -17.06 -27.97 -4.53
N SER A 228 -17.86 -27.65 -5.56
CA SER A 228 -19.21 -28.18 -5.75
C SER A 228 -19.26 -29.42 -6.62
N THR A 229 -18.34 -29.56 -7.60
CA THR A 229 -18.37 -30.66 -8.59
C THR A 229 -17.51 -31.86 -8.19
N GLY A 230 -16.70 -31.76 -7.12
CA GLY A 230 -15.80 -32.85 -6.67
C GLY A 230 -14.68 -33.18 -7.64
N GLY A 231 -14.37 -32.29 -8.58
CA GLY A 231 -13.29 -32.46 -9.53
C GLY A 231 -11.89 -32.39 -8.88
N ASN A 232 -10.84 -32.50 -9.69
CA ASN A 232 -9.46 -32.49 -9.23
C ASN A 232 -8.99 -31.08 -8.81
N LEU A 233 -9.59 -30.52 -7.75
CA LEU A 233 -9.27 -29.19 -7.21
C LEU A 233 -7.78 -29.07 -6.87
N GLY A 234 -7.18 -30.16 -6.36
CA GLY A 234 -5.76 -30.18 -5.99
C GLY A 234 -4.83 -29.88 -7.16
N GLU A 235 -5.06 -30.48 -8.33
CA GLU A 235 -4.26 -30.24 -9.55
C GLU A 235 -4.44 -28.80 -10.06
N ILE A 236 -5.66 -28.28 -10.07
CA ILE A 236 -5.93 -26.89 -10.50
C ILE A 236 -5.22 -25.89 -9.60
N LEU A 237 -5.28 -26.10 -8.28
CA LEU A 237 -4.62 -25.23 -7.32
C LEU A 237 -3.09 -25.35 -7.39
N GLU A 238 -2.53 -26.53 -7.65
CA GLU A 238 -1.10 -26.70 -7.86
C GLU A 238 -0.61 -25.94 -9.12
N ASN A 239 -1.34 -26.07 -10.22
CA ASN A 239 -1.06 -25.29 -11.42
C ASN A 239 -1.17 -23.78 -11.15
N LEU A 240 -2.17 -23.34 -10.43
CA LEU A 240 -2.34 -21.93 -10.04
C LEU A 240 -1.16 -21.43 -9.19
N SER A 241 -0.73 -22.20 -8.18
CA SER A 241 0.45 -21.88 -7.36
C SER A 241 1.70 -21.73 -8.21
N SER A 242 1.93 -22.67 -9.14
CA SER A 242 3.06 -22.64 -10.08
C SER A 242 3.04 -21.37 -10.95
N VAL A 243 1.90 -21.02 -11.54
CA VAL A 243 1.73 -19.84 -12.38
C VAL A 243 2.01 -18.56 -11.58
N ILE A 244 1.49 -18.45 -10.35
CA ILE A 244 1.73 -17.29 -9.49
C ILE A 244 3.22 -17.19 -9.16
N ARG A 245 3.89 -18.29 -8.80
CA ARG A 245 5.34 -18.30 -8.53
C ARG A 245 6.17 -17.88 -9.75
N GLN A 246 5.83 -18.39 -10.94
CA GLN A 246 6.51 -18.01 -12.18
C GLN A 246 6.33 -16.52 -12.48
N ARG A 247 5.12 -15.97 -12.29
CA ARG A 247 4.85 -14.55 -12.42
C ARG A 247 5.69 -13.69 -11.45
N PHE A 248 5.82 -14.10 -10.19
CA PHE A 248 6.69 -13.42 -9.22
C PHE A 248 8.17 -13.49 -9.61
N LYS A 249 8.64 -14.65 -10.08
CA LYS A 249 10.01 -14.84 -10.55
C LYS A 249 10.29 -13.95 -11.76
N MET A 250 9.37 -13.91 -12.73
CA MET A 250 9.47 -13.05 -13.91
C MET A 250 9.53 -11.57 -13.52
N ARG A 251 8.63 -11.10 -12.66
CA ARG A 251 8.63 -9.71 -12.17
C ARG A 251 9.93 -9.33 -11.45
N ARG A 252 10.56 -10.27 -10.72
CA ARG A 252 11.87 -10.03 -10.09
C ARG A 252 12.98 -9.92 -11.13
N LYS A 253 13.00 -10.83 -12.13
CA LYS A 253 13.98 -10.82 -13.22
C LYS A 253 13.90 -9.52 -14.02
N VAL A 254 12.71 -9.10 -14.39
CA VAL A 254 12.49 -7.83 -15.11
C VAL A 254 12.95 -6.63 -14.28
N ARG A 255 12.67 -6.61 -12.96
CA ARG A 255 13.17 -5.53 -12.09
C ARG A 255 14.69 -5.50 -12.00
N ALA A 256 15.34 -6.66 -11.97
CA ALA A 256 16.80 -6.76 -11.93
C ALA A 256 17.41 -6.22 -13.23
N LEU A 257 16.89 -6.63 -14.40
CA LEU A 257 17.34 -6.13 -15.70
C LEU A 257 17.09 -4.62 -15.86
N ALA A 258 15.91 -4.15 -15.40
CA ALA A 258 15.59 -2.72 -15.41
C ALA A 258 16.42 -1.90 -14.41
N ALA A 259 17.03 -2.51 -13.40
CA ALA A 259 17.86 -1.80 -12.42
C ALA A 259 19.16 -1.29 -13.04
N GLU A 260 19.79 -2.07 -13.93
CA GLU A 260 20.98 -1.67 -14.67
C GLU A 260 20.70 -0.46 -15.57
N GLY A 261 19.61 -0.51 -16.33
CA GLY A 261 19.20 0.63 -17.17
C GLY A 261 18.87 1.87 -16.36
N ARG A 262 18.27 1.71 -15.16
CA ARG A 262 18.00 2.85 -14.24
C ARG A 262 19.27 3.46 -13.70
N ALA A 263 20.24 2.65 -13.30
CA ALA A 263 21.52 3.13 -12.81
C ALA A 263 22.27 3.92 -13.91
N SER A 264 22.34 3.37 -15.13
CA SER A 264 22.94 4.06 -16.29
C SER A 264 22.23 5.37 -16.60
N ALA A 265 20.89 5.39 -16.63
CA ALA A 265 20.09 6.60 -16.85
C ALA A 265 20.36 7.68 -15.78
N LEU A 266 20.48 7.28 -14.50
CA LEU A 266 20.76 8.19 -13.41
C LEU A 266 22.15 8.80 -13.53
N ILE A 267 23.17 7.99 -13.84
CA ILE A 267 24.54 8.45 -14.06
C ILE A 267 24.60 9.43 -15.24
N LEU A 268 24.03 9.06 -16.39
CA LEU A 268 24.02 9.94 -17.56
C LEU A 268 23.29 11.27 -17.30
N SER A 269 22.20 11.23 -16.55
CA SER A 269 21.41 12.44 -16.22
C SER A 269 22.09 13.31 -15.20
N SER A 270 22.87 12.75 -14.27
CA SER A 270 23.60 13.51 -13.25
C SER A 270 24.86 14.16 -13.77
N LEU A 271 25.47 13.61 -14.82
CA LEU A 271 26.77 14.05 -15.34
C LEU A 271 26.79 15.53 -15.80
N PRO A 272 25.83 16.04 -16.59
CA PRO A 272 25.80 17.47 -16.95
C PRO A 272 25.65 18.39 -15.75
N ILE A 273 24.81 17.99 -14.76
CA ILE A 273 24.57 18.78 -13.55
C ILE A 273 25.84 18.82 -12.69
N LEU A 274 26.52 17.68 -12.56
CA LEU A 274 27.75 17.55 -11.82
C LEU A 274 28.88 18.35 -12.47
N MET A 275 29.02 18.26 -13.81
CA MET A 275 30.00 19.05 -14.57
C MET A 275 29.78 20.54 -14.43
N PHE A 276 28.51 21.01 -14.52
CA PHE A 276 28.19 22.40 -14.30
C PHE A 276 28.58 22.85 -12.88
N GLY A 277 28.27 22.05 -11.85
CA GLY A 277 28.64 22.33 -10.47
C GLY A 277 30.16 22.40 -10.25
N VAL A 278 30.90 21.44 -10.82
CA VAL A 278 32.38 21.39 -10.70
C VAL A 278 33.00 22.63 -11.36
N VAL A 279 32.58 22.99 -12.56
CA VAL A 279 33.11 24.17 -13.27
C VAL A 279 32.79 25.46 -12.49
N GLN A 280 31.61 25.56 -11.87
CA GLN A 280 31.24 26.71 -11.05
C GLN A 280 32.11 26.87 -9.83
N VAL A 281 32.60 25.77 -9.23
CA VAL A 281 33.48 25.77 -8.06
C VAL A 281 34.94 26.03 -8.45
N VAL A 282 35.42 25.40 -9.53
CA VAL A 282 36.83 25.47 -9.95
C VAL A 282 37.15 26.77 -10.70
N ALA A 283 36.21 27.26 -11.50
CA ALA A 283 36.38 28.46 -12.34
C ALA A 283 35.10 29.31 -12.28
N PRO A 284 34.82 30.07 -11.19
CA PRO A 284 33.59 30.83 -11.02
C PRO A 284 33.34 31.84 -12.14
N ASP A 285 34.40 32.42 -12.69
CA ASP A 285 34.34 33.46 -13.74
C ASP A 285 34.08 32.86 -15.13
N PHE A 286 34.20 31.54 -15.31
CA PHE A 286 34.02 30.90 -16.60
C PHE A 286 32.65 31.16 -17.21
N TYR A 287 31.63 31.05 -16.41
CA TYR A 287 30.26 31.35 -16.84
C TYR A 287 29.89 32.82 -16.72
N GLY A 288 30.62 33.62 -15.91
CA GLY A 288 30.30 35.01 -15.62
C GLY A 288 30.23 35.91 -16.87
N SER A 289 31.12 35.66 -17.83
CA SER A 289 31.15 36.38 -19.11
C SER A 289 29.99 35.97 -20.05
N VAL A 290 29.60 34.68 -19.99
CA VAL A 290 28.61 34.11 -20.91
C VAL A 290 27.16 34.40 -20.46
N TRP A 291 26.91 34.60 -19.17
CA TRP A 291 25.60 34.96 -18.62
C TRP A 291 25.10 36.32 -19.08
N LYS A 292 25.99 37.22 -19.56
CA LYS A 292 25.62 38.55 -20.04
C LYS A 292 24.92 38.56 -21.41
N PHE A 293 25.01 37.46 -22.16
CA PHE A 293 24.38 37.32 -23.46
C PHE A 293 22.99 36.68 -23.35
N ASP A 294 21.98 37.34 -23.92
CA ASP A 294 20.60 36.76 -23.90
C ASP A 294 20.49 35.45 -24.68
N LEU A 295 21.33 35.25 -25.69
CA LEU A 295 21.41 34.00 -26.44
C LEU A 295 21.70 32.80 -25.54
N THR A 296 22.51 32.97 -24.49
CA THR A 296 22.88 31.92 -23.54
C THR A 296 21.67 31.36 -22.82
N LYS A 297 20.70 32.19 -22.47
CA LYS A 297 19.45 31.79 -21.81
C LYS A 297 18.62 30.87 -22.70
N TYR A 298 18.54 31.20 -24.00
CA TYR A 298 17.80 30.34 -24.95
C TYR A 298 18.50 29.00 -25.21
N VAL A 299 19.84 29.02 -25.37
CA VAL A 299 20.63 27.81 -25.55
C VAL A 299 20.52 26.90 -24.32
N LEU A 300 20.60 27.46 -23.09
CA LEU A 300 20.45 26.69 -21.85
C LEU A 300 19.05 26.10 -21.71
N ALA A 301 18.02 26.89 -22.04
CA ALA A 301 16.64 26.42 -22.02
C ALA A 301 16.42 25.23 -23.00
N CYS A 302 16.98 25.34 -24.22
CA CYS A 302 16.96 24.25 -25.19
C CYS A 302 17.71 23.01 -24.71
N ALA A 303 18.88 23.17 -24.09
CA ALA A 303 19.68 22.06 -23.57
C ALA A 303 18.93 21.33 -22.43
N ILE A 304 18.33 22.08 -21.50
CA ILE A 304 17.50 21.52 -20.41
C ILE A 304 16.26 20.82 -21.00
N GLY A 305 15.61 21.42 -21.98
CA GLY A 305 14.47 20.81 -22.68
C GLY A 305 14.83 19.48 -23.32
N TRP A 306 15.98 19.44 -24.02
CA TRP A 306 16.49 18.20 -24.66
C TRP A 306 16.84 17.13 -23.63
N MET A 307 17.47 17.51 -22.52
CA MET A 307 17.77 16.63 -21.40
C MET A 307 16.49 16.03 -20.78
N LEU A 308 15.44 16.83 -20.61
CA LEU A 308 14.14 16.35 -20.11
C LEU A 308 13.50 15.34 -21.07
N VAL A 309 13.53 15.60 -22.37
CA VAL A 309 13.04 14.65 -23.39
C VAL A 309 13.81 13.34 -23.35
N GLY A 310 15.14 13.39 -23.26
CA GLY A 310 15.99 12.21 -23.12
C GLY A 310 15.67 11.40 -21.85
N ASN A 311 15.50 12.09 -20.71
CA ASN A 311 15.11 11.46 -19.45
C ASN A 311 13.71 10.82 -19.51
N LEU A 312 12.75 11.48 -20.14
CA LEU A 312 11.41 10.94 -20.37
C LEU A 312 11.43 9.69 -21.26
N ALA A 313 12.22 9.70 -22.30
CA ALA A 313 12.39 8.55 -23.20
C ALA A 313 13.01 7.36 -22.43
N MET A 314 14.10 7.59 -21.68
CA MET A 314 14.72 6.56 -20.84
C MET A 314 13.78 6.02 -19.77
N TYR A 315 13.03 6.91 -19.10
CA TYR A 315 12.03 6.50 -18.10
C TYR A 315 10.95 5.59 -18.70
N LYS A 316 10.48 5.91 -19.91
CA LYS A 316 9.47 5.10 -20.63
C LYS A 316 10.03 3.75 -21.05
N LEU A 317 11.28 3.71 -21.53
CA LEU A 317 11.98 2.47 -21.93
C LEU A 317 12.26 1.54 -20.76
N VAL A 318 12.60 2.07 -19.59
CA VAL A 318 12.97 1.28 -18.41
C VAL A 318 11.76 0.84 -17.60
N ASN A 319 10.62 1.54 -17.71
CA ASN A 319 9.43 1.28 -16.91
C ASN A 319 8.38 0.47 -17.68
N PHE A 320 8.75 -0.74 -18.13
CA PHE A 320 7.80 -1.68 -18.72
C PHE A 320 6.76 -2.11 -17.66
N LYS A 321 5.48 -1.87 -17.96
CA LYS A 321 4.37 -2.51 -17.25
C LYS A 321 4.20 -3.93 -17.81
N ILE A 322 4.47 -4.94 -16.97
CA ILE A 322 4.11 -6.35 -17.17
C ILE A 322 2.99 -6.72 -16.23
#